data_dd3c58408e7b03a2e56d500c22cbb047
#
_entry.id   dd3c58408e7b03a2e56d500c22cbb047
#
_cell.length_a   1.000
_cell.length_b   1.000
_cell.length_c   1.000
_cell.angle_alpha   90.00
_cell.angle_beta   90.00
_cell.angle_gamma   90.00
#
_symmetry.space_group_name_H-M   'P 1'
#
loop_
_entity.id
_entity.type
_entity.pdbx_description
1 polymer ?
#
loop_
_entity_poly.entity_id
_entity_poly.type
_entity_poly.pdbx_seq_one_letter_code
_entity_poly.pdbx_strand_id
1 'polypeptide(L)'
;MRRRRKNQSGLTLVELIVAFTIMALLTTMAVPLARYKVRREKEKELRYALREIRTAIDKYKDAADMNKLGVPQKVESDNYPESLEVLVEGVKGAGEVDKKIRFLRRIPRDPFTKSTEWGLRSTKDDPTSTSFGGQNVFDVYTKTTEKAKDGTAYSDW
;
A
#
# COMPACT_ATOMS: atom_id res chain seq x y z
N MET A 1 -24.42 -64.81 19.42
CA MET A 1 -24.08 -63.45 18.98
C MET A 1 -23.37 -63.51 17.62
N ARG A 2 -24.04 -63.09 16.53
CA ARG A 2 -23.51 -63.13 15.15
C ARG A 2 -22.92 -61.77 14.82
N ARG A 3 -21.56 -61.62 14.79
CA ARG A 3 -20.88 -60.40 14.35
C ARG A 3 -21.14 -60.20 12.85
N ARG A 4 -21.89 -59.15 12.50
CA ARG A 4 -22.03 -58.63 11.13
C ARG A 4 -20.65 -58.14 10.67
N ARG A 5 -20.02 -58.87 9.74
CA ARG A 5 -18.86 -58.36 8.98
C ARG A 5 -19.33 -57.19 8.13
N LYS A 6 -18.83 -55.99 8.43
CA LYS A 6 -18.96 -54.84 7.52
C LYS A 6 -18.18 -55.14 6.25
N ASN A 7 -18.87 -55.18 5.12
CA ASN A 7 -18.23 -55.23 3.80
C ASN A 7 -17.36 -53.97 3.70
N GLN A 8 -16.06 -54.12 3.65
CA GLN A 8 -15.13 -53.11 3.29
C GLN A 8 -15.00 -53.20 1.76
N SER A 9 -15.73 -52.33 1.03
CA SER A 9 -15.51 -52.12 -0.41
C SER A 9 -14.25 -51.31 -0.57
N GLY A 10 -13.21 -51.88 -1.17
CA GLY A 10 -12.00 -51.17 -1.56
C GLY A 10 -12.27 -50.32 -2.82
N LEU A 11 -11.62 -49.16 -2.89
CA LEU A 11 -11.65 -48.30 -4.08
C LEU A 11 -10.99 -49.02 -5.26
N THR A 12 -11.63 -48.93 -6.43
CA THR A 12 -11.05 -49.44 -7.68
C THR A 12 -9.98 -48.49 -8.21
N LEU A 13 -9.01 -49.02 -8.95
CA LEU A 13 -7.95 -48.19 -9.59
C LEU A 13 -8.55 -47.13 -10.53
N VAL A 14 -9.64 -47.48 -11.23
CA VAL A 14 -10.37 -46.57 -12.13
C VAL A 14 -10.99 -45.41 -11.35
N GLU A 15 -11.61 -45.68 -10.21
CA GLU A 15 -12.22 -44.66 -9.37
C GLU A 15 -11.18 -43.66 -8.82
N LEU A 16 -9.99 -44.16 -8.46
CA LEU A 16 -8.85 -43.33 -8.09
C LEU A 16 -8.37 -42.43 -9.23
N ILE A 17 -8.21 -42.96 -10.44
CA ILE A 17 -7.79 -42.17 -11.60
C ILE A 17 -8.82 -41.10 -11.94
N VAL A 18 -10.11 -41.43 -11.93
CA VAL A 18 -11.18 -40.44 -12.17
C VAL A 18 -11.19 -39.34 -11.10
N ALA A 19 -11.08 -39.72 -9.83
CA ALA A 19 -11.02 -38.75 -8.75
C ALA A 19 -9.80 -37.82 -8.88
N PHE A 20 -8.62 -38.36 -9.19
CA PHE A 20 -7.41 -37.56 -9.43
C PHE A 20 -7.55 -36.61 -10.61
N THR A 21 -8.17 -37.07 -11.71
CA THR A 21 -8.39 -36.24 -12.90
C THR A 21 -9.30 -35.06 -12.61
N ILE A 22 -10.39 -35.30 -11.86
CA ILE A 22 -11.31 -34.23 -11.45
C ILE A 22 -10.60 -33.22 -10.51
N MET A 23 -9.84 -33.71 -9.52
CA MET A 23 -9.06 -32.86 -8.63
C MET A 23 -8.04 -32.01 -9.40
N ALA A 24 -7.32 -32.59 -10.36
CA ALA A 24 -6.36 -31.86 -11.19
C ALA A 24 -7.03 -30.74 -12.00
N LEU A 25 -8.18 -31.02 -12.61
CA LEU A 25 -8.98 -30.03 -13.34
C LEU A 25 -9.45 -28.88 -12.44
N LEU A 26 -9.96 -29.19 -11.26
CA LEU A 26 -10.41 -28.16 -10.31
C LEU A 26 -9.25 -27.30 -9.81
N THR A 27 -8.09 -27.89 -9.54
CA THR A 27 -6.89 -27.19 -9.07
C THR A 27 -6.37 -26.20 -10.12
N THR A 28 -6.37 -26.56 -11.40
CA THR A 28 -5.91 -25.67 -12.47
C THR A 28 -6.75 -24.40 -12.59
N MET A 29 -8.03 -24.44 -12.26
CA MET A 29 -8.91 -23.28 -12.24
C MET A 29 -8.82 -22.45 -10.93
N ALA A 30 -8.58 -23.11 -9.81
CA ALA A 30 -8.56 -22.45 -8.49
C ALA A 30 -7.33 -21.53 -8.30
N VAL A 31 -6.16 -21.94 -8.78
CA VAL A 31 -4.90 -21.19 -8.60
C VAL A 31 -4.93 -19.80 -9.24
N PRO A 32 -5.31 -19.62 -10.53
CA PRO A 32 -5.36 -18.27 -11.13
C PRO A 32 -6.39 -17.36 -10.45
N LEU A 33 -7.53 -17.91 -10.03
CA LEU A 33 -8.54 -17.14 -9.31
C LEU A 33 -8.04 -16.62 -7.96
N ALA A 34 -7.32 -17.45 -7.21
CA ALA A 34 -6.71 -17.06 -5.94
C ALA A 34 -5.66 -15.94 -6.11
N ARG A 35 -4.79 -16.07 -7.14
CA ARG A 35 -3.79 -15.03 -7.46
C ARG A 35 -4.45 -13.70 -7.84
N TYR A 36 -5.53 -13.75 -8.61
CA TYR A 36 -6.28 -12.55 -8.99
C TYR A 36 -6.89 -11.85 -7.77
N LYS A 37 -7.47 -12.60 -6.84
CA LYS A 37 -8.03 -12.05 -5.60
C LYS A 37 -6.95 -11.37 -4.74
N VAL A 38 -5.82 -12.05 -4.52
CA VAL A 38 -4.69 -11.49 -3.74
C VAL A 38 -4.17 -10.19 -4.37
N ARG A 39 -4.02 -10.16 -5.70
CA ARG A 39 -3.56 -8.95 -6.40
C ARG A 39 -4.54 -7.80 -6.22
N ARG A 40 -5.84 -8.05 -6.36
CA ARG A 40 -6.88 -7.04 -6.19
C ARG A 40 -6.93 -6.48 -4.76
N GLU A 41 -6.68 -7.30 -3.74
CA GLU A 41 -6.57 -6.82 -2.36
C GLU A 41 -5.32 -5.91 -2.20
N LYS A 42 -4.17 -6.30 -2.73
CA LYS A 42 -2.96 -5.44 -2.73
C LYS A 42 -3.21 -4.10 -3.44
N GLU A 43 -3.92 -4.10 -4.56
CA GLU A 43 -4.27 -2.85 -5.28
C GLU A 43 -5.13 -1.92 -4.42
N LYS A 44 -6.10 -2.47 -3.68
CA LYS A 44 -6.92 -1.69 -2.75
C LYS A 44 -6.10 -1.13 -1.59
N GLU A 45 -5.25 -1.96 -0.99
CA GLU A 45 -4.35 -1.56 0.09
C GLU A 45 -3.39 -0.44 -0.36
N LEU A 46 -2.83 -0.56 -1.58
CA LEU A 46 -1.97 0.47 -2.16
C LEU A 46 -2.70 1.81 -2.29
N ARG A 47 -3.90 1.81 -2.90
CA ARG A 47 -4.71 3.02 -3.05
C ARG A 47 -5.09 3.64 -1.70
N TYR A 48 -5.35 2.81 -0.70
CA TYR A 48 -5.64 3.29 0.65
C TYR A 48 -4.40 3.96 1.26
N ALA A 49 -3.23 3.30 1.19
CA ALA A 49 -1.98 3.82 1.71
C ALA A 49 -1.58 5.16 1.05
N LEU A 50 -1.65 5.23 -0.30
CA LEU A 50 -1.38 6.46 -1.04
C LEU A 50 -2.31 7.59 -0.61
N ARG A 51 -3.61 7.31 -0.50
CA ARG A 51 -4.60 8.31 -0.06
C ARG A 51 -4.34 8.77 1.37
N GLU A 52 -3.98 7.86 2.28
CA GLU A 52 -3.67 8.19 3.66
C GLU A 52 -2.47 9.15 3.75
N ILE A 53 -1.38 8.86 3.01
CA ILE A 53 -0.19 9.72 3.01
C ILE A 53 -0.50 11.07 2.34
N ARG A 54 -1.13 11.10 1.17
CA ARG A 54 -1.49 12.33 0.45
C ARG A 54 -2.40 13.22 1.30
N THR A 55 -3.40 12.64 1.97
CA THR A 55 -4.26 13.40 2.88
C THR A 55 -3.49 13.98 4.07
N ALA A 56 -2.47 13.29 4.57
CA ALA A 56 -1.62 13.80 5.65
C ALA A 56 -0.73 14.94 5.17
N ILE A 57 -0.19 14.87 3.95
CA ILE A 57 0.57 15.94 3.30
C ILE A 57 -0.31 17.19 3.12
N ASP A 58 -1.53 17.03 2.59
CA ASP A 58 -2.47 18.12 2.38
C ASP A 58 -2.85 18.81 3.70
N LYS A 59 -3.13 18.02 4.76
CA LYS A 59 -3.42 18.57 6.09
C LYS A 59 -2.23 19.33 6.69
N TYR A 60 -1.00 18.86 6.43
CA TYR A 60 0.20 19.56 6.87
C TYR A 60 0.28 20.91 6.16
N LYS A 61 0.11 20.92 4.83
CA LYS A 61 0.11 22.14 4.02
C LYS A 61 -0.96 23.13 4.49
N ASP A 62 -2.20 22.67 4.69
CA ASP A 62 -3.30 23.51 5.18
C ASP A 62 -2.95 24.14 6.55
N ALA A 63 -2.35 23.38 7.46
CA ALA A 63 -1.93 23.87 8.76
C ALA A 63 -0.78 24.89 8.66
N ALA A 64 0.15 24.68 7.71
CA ALA A 64 1.24 25.58 7.42
C ALA A 64 0.72 26.91 6.81
N ASP A 65 -0.17 26.83 5.82
CA ASP A 65 -0.78 27.99 5.15
C ASP A 65 -1.59 28.85 6.15
N MET A 66 -2.22 28.20 7.15
CA MET A 66 -2.93 28.88 8.24
C MET A 66 -2.01 29.40 9.37
N ASN A 67 -0.68 29.32 9.22
CA ASN A 67 0.30 29.68 10.23
C ASN A 67 0.07 28.99 11.61
N LYS A 68 -0.48 27.79 11.60
CA LYS A 68 -0.73 26.99 12.82
C LYS A 68 0.51 26.23 13.28
N LEU A 69 1.54 26.15 12.45
CA LEU A 69 2.80 25.47 12.75
C LEU A 69 3.80 26.46 13.33
N GLY A 70 4.42 26.11 14.46
CA GLY A 70 5.39 26.93 15.18
C GLY A 70 6.82 26.81 14.63
N VAL A 71 7.01 26.29 13.42
CA VAL A 71 8.32 26.22 12.74
C VAL A 71 8.38 27.23 11.61
N PRO A 72 9.55 27.89 11.42
CA PRO A 72 9.74 28.77 10.27
C PRO A 72 9.58 27.95 8.98
N GLN A 73 8.66 28.36 8.13
CA GLN A 73 8.50 27.77 6.81
C GLN A 73 9.65 28.22 5.92
N LYS A 74 10.34 27.27 5.28
CA LYS A 74 11.35 27.61 4.27
C LYS A 74 10.63 28.09 3.01
N VAL A 75 11.06 29.19 2.46
CA VAL A 75 10.47 29.79 1.24
C VAL A 75 10.43 28.80 0.07
N GLU A 76 11.40 27.88 0.01
CA GLU A 76 11.51 26.88 -1.05
C GLU A 76 10.64 25.65 -0.84
N SER A 77 10.03 25.47 0.35
CA SER A 77 9.22 24.28 0.67
C SER A 77 7.77 24.38 0.20
N ASP A 78 7.33 25.55 -0.26
CA ASP A 78 5.93 25.81 -0.63
C ASP A 78 4.92 25.36 0.45
N ASN A 79 5.35 25.41 1.73
CA ASN A 79 4.58 24.94 2.90
C ASN A 79 4.28 23.44 2.93
N TYR A 80 4.95 22.63 2.10
CA TYR A 80 4.90 21.17 2.16
C TYR A 80 5.95 20.61 3.15
N PRO A 81 5.75 19.39 3.69
CA PRO A 81 6.72 18.80 4.60
C PRO A 81 8.05 18.47 3.89
N GLU A 82 9.15 18.51 4.64
CA GLU A 82 10.48 18.15 4.12
C GLU A 82 10.64 16.63 3.93
N SER A 83 9.94 15.85 4.74
CA SER A 83 9.96 14.38 4.69
C SER A 83 8.67 13.78 5.28
N LEU A 84 8.44 12.47 5.02
CA LEU A 84 7.29 11.76 5.60
C LEU A 84 7.40 11.58 7.11
N GLU A 85 8.62 11.52 7.65
CA GLU A 85 8.88 11.37 9.08
C GLU A 85 8.31 12.55 9.87
N VAL A 86 8.40 13.77 9.33
CA VAL A 86 7.84 14.99 9.94
C VAL A 86 6.34 14.85 10.21
N LEU A 87 5.60 14.14 9.32
CA LEU A 87 4.16 13.91 9.50
C LEU A 87 3.86 12.99 10.68
N VAL A 88 4.78 12.06 10.98
CA VAL A 88 4.64 11.07 12.07
C VAL A 88 5.15 11.63 13.40
N GLU A 89 6.33 12.26 13.38
CA GLU A 89 6.94 12.86 14.59
C GLU A 89 6.13 14.04 15.09
N GLY A 90 5.49 14.75 14.15
CA GLY A 90 4.69 15.93 14.41
C GLY A 90 5.52 17.20 14.57
N VAL A 91 4.86 18.31 14.36
CA VAL A 91 5.42 19.66 14.40
C VAL A 91 4.79 20.44 15.56
N LYS A 92 5.58 21.29 16.22
CA LYS A 92 5.05 22.17 17.27
C LYS A 92 3.98 23.10 16.69
N GLY A 93 2.88 23.27 17.41
CA GLY A 93 1.85 24.25 17.07
C GLY A 93 2.32 25.68 17.34
N ALA A 94 1.83 26.64 16.58
CA ALA A 94 2.12 28.05 16.81
C ALA A 94 1.53 28.50 18.18
N GLY A 95 2.39 29.01 19.05
CA GLY A 95 2.00 29.46 20.40
C GLY A 95 1.88 28.35 21.45
N GLU A 96 2.12 27.09 21.10
CA GLU A 96 2.11 25.96 22.04
C GLU A 96 3.53 25.42 22.27
N VAL A 97 4.04 25.47 23.53
CA VAL A 97 5.43 25.09 23.83
C VAL A 97 5.62 23.55 23.81
N ASP A 98 4.61 22.79 24.22
CA ASP A 98 4.74 21.33 24.48
C ASP A 98 3.85 20.43 23.61
N LYS A 99 2.95 20.99 22.80
CA LYS A 99 2.03 20.19 22.02
C LYS A 99 2.46 20.08 20.56
N LYS A 100 2.71 18.84 20.13
CA LYS A 100 3.00 18.53 18.73
C LYS A 100 1.73 18.13 17.98
N ILE A 101 1.56 18.70 16.79
CA ILE A 101 0.50 18.31 15.85
C ILE A 101 1.05 17.21 14.97
N ARG A 102 0.44 16.04 15.01
CA ARG A 102 0.79 14.88 14.15
C ARG A 102 -0.27 14.73 13.06
N PHE A 103 0.17 14.48 11.85
CA PHE A 103 -0.69 14.34 10.67
C PHE A 103 -0.85 12.88 10.25
N LEU A 104 0.12 12.04 10.61
CA LEU A 104 0.13 10.62 10.34
C LEU A 104 0.50 9.84 11.61
N ARG A 105 -0.15 8.70 11.86
CA ARG A 105 0.18 7.86 13.02
C ARG A 105 1.46 7.05 12.80
N ARG A 106 1.63 6.56 11.60
CA ARG A 106 2.80 5.80 11.12
C ARG A 106 2.82 5.86 9.61
N ILE A 107 3.98 5.72 9.00
CA ILE A 107 4.08 5.58 7.54
C ILE A 107 3.48 4.23 7.15
N PRO A 108 2.44 4.19 6.28
CA PRO A 108 1.84 2.95 5.81
C PRO A 108 2.87 2.09 5.08
N ARG A 109 2.67 0.78 5.12
CA ARG A 109 3.50 -0.17 4.40
C ARG A 109 2.97 -0.37 2.99
N ASP A 110 3.85 -0.33 2.00
CA ASP A 110 3.52 -0.65 0.62
C ASP A 110 3.25 -2.17 0.49
N PRO A 111 2.06 -2.58 0.01
CA PRO A 111 1.70 -4.00 -0.10
C PRO A 111 2.49 -4.77 -1.16
N PHE A 112 3.11 -4.07 -2.14
CA PHE A 112 3.91 -4.69 -3.20
C PHE A 112 5.37 -4.86 -2.80
N THR A 113 6.02 -3.80 -2.33
CA THR A 113 7.43 -3.82 -1.91
C THR A 113 7.62 -4.33 -0.49
N LYS A 114 6.54 -4.34 0.31
CA LYS A 114 6.55 -4.67 1.76
C LYS A 114 7.48 -3.77 2.57
N SER A 115 7.79 -2.59 2.06
CA SER A 115 8.61 -1.56 2.70
C SER A 115 7.76 -0.38 3.13
N THR A 116 8.29 0.44 4.02
CA THR A 116 7.77 1.77 4.37
C THR A 116 8.45 2.88 3.58
N GLU A 117 9.36 2.51 2.67
CA GLU A 117 10.07 3.43 1.80
C GLU A 117 9.26 3.72 0.54
N TRP A 118 8.65 4.87 0.50
CA TRP A 118 7.93 5.39 -0.66
C TRP A 118 8.85 6.16 -1.59
N GLY A 119 8.52 6.20 -2.87
CA GLY A 119 9.07 7.20 -3.78
C GLY A 119 8.45 8.55 -3.48
N LEU A 120 9.25 9.62 -3.56
CA LEU A 120 8.84 10.98 -3.23
C LEU A 120 8.90 11.83 -4.50
N ARG A 121 8.02 12.80 -4.59
CA ARG A 121 8.05 13.86 -5.62
C ARG A 121 7.87 15.21 -4.93
N SER A 122 8.62 16.19 -5.41
CA SER A 122 8.48 17.59 -4.99
C SER A 122 7.54 18.35 -5.94
N THR A 123 7.16 19.56 -5.55
CA THR A 123 6.35 20.47 -6.39
C THR A 123 7.02 20.81 -7.72
N LYS A 124 8.34 20.68 -7.82
CA LYS A 124 9.13 20.99 -9.03
C LYS A 124 9.44 19.76 -9.89
N ASP A 125 9.13 18.57 -9.42
CA ASP A 125 9.38 17.33 -10.16
C ASP A 125 8.26 17.06 -11.16
N ASP A 126 8.61 16.42 -12.28
CA ASP A 126 7.59 15.93 -13.21
C ASP A 126 6.69 14.88 -12.56
N PRO A 127 5.40 14.84 -12.88
CA PRO A 127 4.45 13.88 -12.31
C PRO A 127 4.85 12.40 -12.48
N THR A 128 5.66 12.10 -13.50
CA THR A 128 6.17 10.75 -13.78
C THR A 128 7.62 10.54 -13.36
N SER A 129 8.25 11.56 -12.75
CA SER A 129 9.64 11.48 -12.31
C SER A 129 9.84 10.43 -11.24
N THR A 130 10.93 9.68 -11.34
CA THR A 130 11.44 8.79 -10.30
C THR A 130 12.60 9.40 -9.51
N SER A 131 13.04 10.62 -9.88
CA SER A 131 14.05 11.40 -9.17
C SER A 131 13.36 12.36 -8.23
N PHE A 132 13.87 12.48 -6.99
CA PHE A 132 13.36 13.39 -5.98
C PHE A 132 14.20 14.66 -5.94
N GLY A 133 13.57 15.81 -6.14
CA GLY A 133 14.25 17.12 -6.14
C GLY A 133 14.69 17.61 -4.76
N GLY A 134 14.24 16.96 -3.68
CA GLY A 134 14.75 17.20 -2.32
C GLY A 134 14.24 18.43 -1.60
N GLN A 135 13.41 19.29 -2.23
CA GLN A 135 12.96 20.55 -1.60
C GLN A 135 11.79 20.34 -0.63
N ASN A 136 10.83 19.52 -1.01
CA ASN A 136 9.62 19.23 -0.25
C ASN A 136 8.97 17.93 -0.72
N VAL A 137 8.10 17.36 0.09
CA VAL A 137 7.31 16.18 -0.27
C VAL A 137 5.91 16.62 -0.65
N PHE A 138 5.67 16.69 -1.96
CA PHE A 138 4.37 17.04 -2.54
C PHE A 138 3.52 15.81 -2.80
N ASP A 139 4.11 14.76 -3.39
CA ASP A 139 3.43 13.52 -3.72
C ASP A 139 4.28 12.30 -3.41
N VAL A 140 3.62 11.14 -3.32
CA VAL A 140 4.25 9.85 -3.06
C VAL A 140 3.79 8.82 -4.07
N TYR A 141 4.68 7.87 -4.39
CA TYR A 141 4.41 6.76 -5.29
C TYR A 141 5.06 5.47 -4.79
N THR A 142 4.56 4.33 -5.27
CA THR A 142 5.18 3.03 -4.97
C THR A 142 6.43 2.80 -5.82
N LYS A 143 7.49 2.26 -5.21
CA LYS A 143 8.72 1.89 -5.92
C LYS A 143 8.63 0.54 -6.65
N THR A 144 7.45 -0.10 -6.68
CA THR A 144 7.30 -1.35 -7.42
C THR A 144 7.36 -1.12 -8.93
N THR A 145 7.97 -2.06 -9.64
CA THR A 145 8.00 -2.07 -11.12
C THR A 145 6.84 -2.85 -11.73
N GLU A 146 5.96 -3.40 -10.88
CA GLU A 146 4.80 -4.14 -11.35
C GLU A 146 3.78 -3.21 -12.03
N LYS A 147 3.00 -3.78 -12.95
CA LYS A 147 1.94 -3.06 -13.66
C LYS A 147 0.58 -3.64 -13.32
N ALA A 148 -0.43 -2.79 -13.32
CA ALA A 148 -1.82 -3.19 -13.19
C ALA A 148 -2.28 -4.02 -14.41
N LYS A 149 -3.46 -4.63 -14.33
CA LYS A 149 -3.99 -5.48 -15.41
C LYS A 149 -4.25 -4.71 -16.72
N ASP A 150 -4.53 -3.44 -16.62
CA ASP A 150 -4.74 -2.52 -17.74
C ASP A 150 -3.43 -2.03 -18.39
N GLY A 151 -2.27 -2.44 -17.85
CA GLY A 151 -0.94 -2.07 -18.32
C GLY A 151 -0.38 -0.81 -17.68
N THR A 152 -1.13 -0.08 -16.84
CA THR A 152 -0.63 1.10 -16.12
C THR A 152 0.38 0.68 -15.05
N ALA A 153 1.45 1.46 -14.87
CA ALA A 153 2.38 1.22 -13.80
C ALA A 153 1.75 1.64 -12.45
N TYR A 154 2.00 0.88 -11.37
CA TYR A 154 1.51 1.28 -10.07
C TYR A 154 2.16 2.55 -9.53
N SER A 155 3.35 2.89 -10.03
CA SER A 155 4.03 4.17 -9.74
C SER A 155 3.28 5.41 -10.25
N ASP A 156 2.30 5.22 -11.13
CA ASP A 156 1.51 6.30 -11.73
C ASP A 156 0.15 6.52 -11.04
N TRP A 157 -0.10 5.77 -9.97
CA TRP A 157 -1.38 5.80 -9.24
C TRP A 157 -1.50 6.93 -8.20
#